data_5cba0ccd614edb88d879ae2f139ed476
#
_entry.id   5cba0ccd614edb88d879ae2f139ed476
#
_cell.length_a   1.000
_cell.length_b   1.000
_cell.length_c   1.000
_cell.angle_alpha   90.00
_cell.angle_beta   90.00
_cell.angle_gamma   90.00
#
_symmetry.space_group_name_H-M   'P 1'
#
loop_
_entity.id
_entity.type
_entity.pdbx_description
1 polymer ?
#
loop_
_entity_poly.entity_id
_entity_poly.type
_entity_poly.pdbx_seq_one_letter_code
_entity_poly.pdbx_strand_id
1 'polypeptide(L)'
;EHICLSHIHGDHLFGLFGLLSTMGMLGRSSDLNIYAPPSFRGVLDFFMANFGDGIKFGINLVELNMKEPEKVYESRTAELLAFPMNHRIETFGFIIREKMPPYNVHKEAISRYGLSLTEIGTLKRGEDVLRPDGTFIPNGEAAYIPYQPRSYAYCSDTAPFPELAEWIKGVDLLYHEATFPAEMFEM
;
A
#
# COMPACT_ATOMS: atom_id res chain seq x y z
N GLU A 1 -9.94 5.21 0.66
CA GLU A 1 -9.25 4.59 1.81
C GLU A 1 -9.29 3.07 1.68
N HIS A 2 -8.34 2.40 2.35
CA HIS A 2 -8.10 0.97 2.19
C HIS A 2 -7.83 0.32 3.54
N ILE A 3 -8.39 -0.87 3.77
CA ILE A 3 -8.12 -1.72 4.92
C ILE A 3 -7.64 -3.07 4.39
N CYS A 4 -6.54 -3.57 4.94
CA CYS A 4 -6.00 -4.89 4.65
C CYS A 4 -6.26 -5.78 5.85
N LEU A 5 -6.98 -6.88 5.65
CA LEU A 5 -7.25 -7.90 6.66
C LEU A 5 -6.45 -9.15 6.31
N SER A 6 -5.56 -9.54 7.20
CA SER A 6 -4.71 -10.72 6.96
C SER A 6 -5.50 -12.01 6.95
N HIS A 7 -6.35 -12.23 7.96
CA HIS A 7 -7.16 -13.44 8.10
C HIS A 7 -8.30 -13.24 9.11
N ILE A 8 -9.15 -14.25 9.28
CA ILE A 8 -10.41 -14.16 10.04
C ILE A 8 -10.34 -14.70 11.48
N HIS A 9 -9.16 -14.89 12.08
CA HIS A 9 -9.10 -15.13 13.53
C HIS A 9 -9.58 -13.91 14.30
N GLY A 10 -10.21 -14.13 15.46
CA GLY A 10 -10.94 -13.06 16.18
C GLY A 10 -10.05 -11.91 16.64
N ASP A 11 -8.83 -12.19 17.05
CA ASP A 11 -7.83 -11.21 17.48
C ASP A 11 -7.34 -10.30 16.34
N HIS A 12 -7.46 -10.74 15.08
CA HIS A 12 -7.15 -9.96 13.89
C HIS A 12 -8.38 -9.30 13.26
N LEU A 13 -9.60 -9.80 13.56
CA LEU A 13 -10.81 -9.39 12.86
C LEU A 13 -11.75 -8.50 13.71
N PHE A 14 -11.96 -8.82 14.99
CA PHE A 14 -13.08 -8.23 15.74
C PHE A 14 -13.00 -6.71 15.90
N GLY A 15 -11.79 -6.14 15.90
CA GLY A 15 -11.61 -4.68 15.91
C GLY A 15 -12.18 -3.96 14.69
N LEU A 16 -12.26 -4.64 13.54
CA LEU A 16 -12.75 -4.07 12.30
C LEU A 16 -14.21 -3.63 12.40
N PHE A 17 -15.06 -4.39 13.04
CA PHE A 17 -16.50 -4.07 13.16
C PHE A 17 -16.76 -2.82 14.00
N GLY A 18 -15.99 -2.68 15.09
CA GLY A 18 -16.02 -1.45 15.88
C GLY A 18 -15.55 -0.23 15.10
N LEU A 19 -14.53 -0.39 14.28
CA LEU A 19 -14.02 0.64 13.37
C LEU A 19 -15.08 1.04 12.33
N LEU A 20 -15.71 0.09 11.65
CA LEU A 20 -16.76 0.34 10.66
C LEU A 20 -17.96 1.08 11.29
N SER A 21 -18.40 0.65 12.47
CA SER A 21 -19.49 1.32 13.20
C SER A 21 -19.10 2.75 13.57
N THR A 22 -17.88 2.97 14.05
CA THR A 22 -17.36 4.29 14.39
C THR A 22 -17.27 5.21 13.17
N MET A 23 -16.79 4.70 12.03
CA MET A 23 -16.78 5.44 10.77
C MET A 23 -18.20 5.86 10.35
N GLY A 24 -19.19 4.98 10.52
CA GLY A 24 -20.61 5.30 10.29
C GLY A 24 -21.12 6.42 11.20
N MET A 25 -20.87 6.33 12.50
CA MET A 25 -21.25 7.35 13.49
C MET A 25 -20.60 8.71 13.23
N LEU A 26 -19.36 8.71 12.74
CA LEU A 26 -18.63 9.94 12.35
C LEU A 26 -19.06 10.51 11.00
N GLY A 27 -20.08 9.92 10.35
CA GLY A 27 -20.66 10.44 9.12
C GLY A 27 -19.82 10.19 7.86
N ARG A 28 -19.02 9.14 7.84
CA ARG A 28 -18.32 8.75 6.61
C ARG A 28 -19.30 8.55 5.46
N SER A 29 -19.00 9.11 4.29
CA SER A 29 -19.80 8.98 3.08
C SER A 29 -19.04 8.41 1.88
N SER A 30 -17.68 8.41 1.92
CA SER A 30 -16.85 7.87 0.86
C SER A 30 -16.69 6.36 1.01
N ASP A 31 -16.66 5.65 -0.10
CA ASP A 31 -16.47 4.20 -0.14
C ASP A 31 -15.17 3.76 0.54
N LEU A 32 -15.20 2.56 1.10
CA LEU A 32 -14.09 1.91 1.76
C LEU A 32 -13.75 0.60 1.04
N ASN A 33 -12.49 0.43 0.67
CA ASN A 33 -12.01 -0.82 0.09
C ASN A 33 -11.43 -1.70 1.20
N ILE A 34 -11.88 -2.95 1.27
CA ILE A 34 -11.35 -3.96 2.21
C ILE A 34 -10.77 -5.10 1.39
N TYR A 35 -9.48 -5.38 1.59
CA TYR A 35 -8.76 -6.51 1.01
C TYR A 35 -8.71 -7.60 2.05
N ALA A 36 -9.31 -8.76 1.76
CA ALA A 36 -9.49 -9.81 2.76
C ALA A 36 -9.55 -11.20 2.10
N PRO A 37 -9.31 -12.29 2.86
CA PRO A 37 -9.56 -13.63 2.37
C PRO A 37 -11.03 -13.82 1.97
N PRO A 38 -11.35 -14.71 1.01
CA PRO A 38 -12.73 -15.03 0.61
C PRO A 38 -13.64 -15.43 1.78
N SER A 39 -13.09 -16.13 2.79
CA SER A 39 -13.79 -16.51 4.01
C SER A 39 -14.36 -15.34 4.82
N PHE A 40 -13.88 -14.11 4.60
CA PHE A 40 -14.39 -12.92 5.28
C PHE A 40 -15.77 -12.47 4.76
N ARG A 41 -16.14 -12.80 3.53
CA ARG A 41 -17.40 -12.34 2.91
C ARG A 41 -18.62 -12.67 3.78
N GLY A 42 -18.78 -13.93 4.16
CA GLY A 42 -19.94 -14.33 4.98
C GLY A 42 -20.01 -13.64 6.34
N VAL A 43 -18.86 -13.32 6.93
CA VAL A 43 -18.78 -12.60 8.20
C VAL A 43 -19.18 -11.12 8.00
N LEU A 44 -18.72 -10.49 6.91
CA LEU A 44 -19.11 -9.12 6.57
C LEU A 44 -20.62 -9.03 6.26
N ASP A 45 -21.15 -9.95 5.49
CA ASP A 45 -22.59 -9.99 5.14
C ASP A 45 -23.44 -10.15 6.39
N PHE A 46 -23.05 -11.05 7.31
CA PHE A 46 -23.73 -11.20 8.60
C PHE A 46 -23.68 -9.91 9.43
N PHE A 47 -22.51 -9.28 9.53
CA PHE A 47 -22.36 -8.02 10.26
C PHE A 47 -23.23 -6.92 9.66
N MET A 48 -23.21 -6.74 8.34
CA MET A 48 -23.99 -5.72 7.66
C MET A 48 -25.49 -5.93 7.81
N ALA A 49 -25.95 -7.19 7.73
CA ALA A 49 -27.37 -7.53 7.88
C ALA A 49 -27.90 -7.27 9.30
N ASN A 50 -27.09 -7.43 10.34
CA ASN A 50 -27.54 -7.34 11.72
C ASN A 50 -27.15 -6.03 12.42
N PHE A 51 -26.07 -5.37 11.98
CA PHE A 51 -25.47 -4.22 12.67
C PHE A 51 -25.13 -3.06 11.73
N GLY A 52 -25.42 -3.17 10.45
CA GLY A 52 -25.01 -2.21 9.42
C GLY A 52 -25.86 -0.94 9.31
N ASP A 53 -26.96 -0.78 10.06
CA ASP A 53 -27.91 0.33 9.91
C ASP A 53 -27.29 1.73 9.99
N GLY A 54 -26.21 1.88 10.77
CA GLY A 54 -25.46 3.14 10.91
C GLY A 54 -24.43 3.40 9.80
N ILE A 55 -24.18 2.44 8.92
CA ILE A 55 -23.16 2.52 7.88
C ILE A 55 -23.79 3.05 6.60
N LYS A 56 -23.44 4.28 6.21
CA LYS A 56 -23.97 5.00 5.04
C LYS A 56 -23.03 5.04 3.84
N PHE A 57 -21.87 4.44 3.94
CA PHE A 57 -20.85 4.38 2.87
C PHE A 57 -20.77 2.97 2.26
N GLY A 58 -20.35 2.90 1.01
CA GLY A 58 -20.11 1.63 0.32
C GLY A 58 -18.89 0.90 0.88
N ILE A 59 -18.97 -0.41 1.01
CA ILE A 59 -17.83 -1.28 1.31
C ILE A 59 -17.56 -2.15 0.09
N ASN A 60 -16.40 -1.93 -0.53
CA ASN A 60 -15.92 -2.69 -1.68
C ASN A 60 -14.99 -3.79 -1.15
N LEU A 61 -15.48 -5.02 -1.07
CA LEU A 61 -14.66 -6.17 -0.68
C LEU A 61 -13.89 -6.69 -1.88
N VAL A 62 -12.58 -6.69 -1.79
CA VAL A 62 -11.63 -7.31 -2.71
C VAL A 62 -11.17 -8.63 -2.10
N GLU A 63 -11.68 -9.74 -2.61
CA GLU A 63 -11.30 -11.07 -2.14
C GLU A 63 -9.93 -11.45 -2.68
N LEU A 64 -9.04 -11.81 -1.76
CA LEU A 64 -7.68 -12.22 -2.06
C LEU A 64 -7.63 -13.71 -2.38
N ASN A 65 -7.17 -14.06 -3.57
CA ASN A 65 -7.04 -15.46 -3.99
C ASN A 65 -5.83 -15.60 -4.93
N MET A 66 -4.64 -15.57 -4.35
CA MET A 66 -3.38 -15.66 -5.07
C MET A 66 -2.46 -16.72 -4.46
N LYS A 67 -1.49 -17.19 -5.24
CA LYS A 67 -0.47 -18.17 -4.83
C LYS A 67 0.92 -17.58 -4.70
N GLU A 68 1.10 -16.38 -5.19
CA GLU A 68 2.35 -15.62 -5.18
C GLU A 68 2.01 -14.12 -5.04
N PRO A 69 2.98 -13.22 -4.79
CA PRO A 69 2.69 -11.80 -4.63
C PRO A 69 2.01 -11.20 -5.86
N GLU A 70 0.85 -10.61 -5.66
CA GLU A 70 0.08 -9.92 -6.69
C GLU A 70 -0.21 -8.47 -6.28
N LYS A 71 -0.19 -7.56 -7.26
CA LYS A 71 -0.61 -6.18 -7.05
C LYS A 71 -2.14 -6.10 -7.00
N VAL A 72 -2.69 -5.74 -5.85
CA VAL A 72 -4.13 -5.65 -5.60
C VAL A 72 -4.67 -4.23 -5.65
N TYR A 73 -3.79 -3.24 -5.55
CA TYR A 73 -4.15 -1.83 -5.71
C TYR A 73 -2.97 -1.00 -6.19
N GLU A 74 -3.28 0.06 -6.92
CA GLU A 74 -2.30 1.03 -7.39
C GLU A 74 -2.91 2.43 -7.41
N SER A 75 -2.15 3.39 -6.90
CA SER A 75 -2.43 4.82 -6.99
C SER A 75 -1.33 5.54 -7.77
N ARG A 76 -1.43 6.86 -7.86
CA ARG A 76 -0.37 7.68 -8.43
C ARG A 76 0.94 7.62 -7.61
N THR A 77 0.86 7.40 -6.31
CA THR A 77 1.99 7.54 -5.37
C THR A 77 2.41 6.25 -4.69
N ALA A 78 1.58 5.21 -4.71
CA ALA A 78 1.86 3.94 -4.05
C ALA A 78 1.19 2.76 -4.75
N GLU A 79 1.71 1.58 -4.51
CA GLU A 79 1.09 0.31 -4.84
C GLU A 79 0.96 -0.59 -3.61
N LEU A 80 -0.04 -1.44 -3.62
CA LEU A 80 -0.29 -2.47 -2.60
C LEU A 80 -0.21 -3.83 -3.27
N LEU A 81 0.65 -4.69 -2.74
CA LEU A 81 0.71 -6.09 -3.09
C LEU A 81 0.17 -6.92 -1.92
N ALA A 82 -0.48 -8.03 -2.22
CA ALA A 82 -0.83 -9.06 -1.26
C ALA A 82 -0.13 -10.37 -1.64
N PHE A 83 0.17 -11.21 -0.67
CA PHE A 83 0.81 -12.51 -0.87
C PHE A 83 0.31 -13.52 0.17
N PRO A 84 0.24 -14.83 -0.17
CA PRO A 84 -0.22 -15.84 0.75
C PRO A 84 0.80 -16.08 1.86
N MET A 85 0.31 -16.43 3.05
CA MET A 85 1.10 -16.83 4.22
C MET A 85 0.87 -18.31 4.51
N ASN A 86 1.83 -18.95 5.17
CA ASN A 86 1.74 -20.35 5.58
C ASN A 86 1.05 -20.47 6.94
N HIS A 87 -0.27 -20.43 6.94
CA HIS A 87 -1.06 -20.55 8.16
C HIS A 87 -2.21 -21.56 7.95
N ARG A 88 -2.82 -22.03 9.05
CA ARG A 88 -3.89 -23.06 9.02
C ARG A 88 -5.20 -22.64 8.36
N ILE A 89 -5.42 -21.32 8.20
CA ILE A 89 -6.53 -20.76 7.45
C ILE A 89 -5.98 -19.80 6.40
N GLU A 90 -6.80 -19.39 5.43
CA GLU A 90 -6.43 -18.41 4.41
C GLU A 90 -5.89 -17.13 5.06
N THR A 91 -4.62 -16.89 4.88
CA THR A 91 -3.90 -15.76 5.49
C THR A 91 -3.03 -15.07 4.46
N PHE A 92 -3.02 -13.75 4.51
CA PHE A 92 -2.27 -12.92 3.57
C PHE A 92 -1.38 -11.92 4.31
N GLY A 93 -0.19 -11.73 3.77
CA GLY A 93 0.68 -10.60 4.07
C GLY A 93 0.52 -9.50 3.01
N PHE A 94 1.05 -8.33 3.30
CA PHE A 94 0.92 -7.16 2.42
C PHE A 94 2.24 -6.43 2.27
N ILE A 95 2.50 -5.89 1.07
CA ILE A 95 3.59 -4.95 0.84
C ILE A 95 3.01 -3.65 0.31
N ILE A 96 3.34 -2.54 0.97
CA ILE A 96 3.05 -1.20 0.48
C ILE A 96 4.36 -0.63 -0.05
N ARG A 97 4.38 -0.18 -1.31
CA ARG A 97 5.53 0.46 -1.94
C ARG A 97 5.16 1.86 -2.41
N GLU A 98 5.94 2.84 -2.00
CA GLU A 98 5.87 4.17 -2.61
C GLU A 98 6.42 4.10 -4.03
N LYS A 99 5.84 4.88 -4.93
CA LYS A 99 6.36 5.06 -6.29
C LYS A 99 7.36 6.21 -6.31
N MET A 100 8.25 6.17 -7.30
CA MET A 100 9.16 7.28 -7.53
C MET A 100 8.36 8.57 -7.71
N PRO A 101 8.61 9.61 -6.90
CA PRO A 101 7.92 10.88 -7.06
C PRO A 101 8.41 11.59 -8.32
N PRO A 102 7.62 12.50 -8.90
CA PRO A 102 8.13 13.42 -9.92
C PRO A 102 9.24 14.29 -9.33
N TYR A 103 10.18 14.68 -10.19
CA TYR A 103 11.22 15.63 -9.79
C TYR A 103 10.61 16.96 -9.31
N ASN A 104 11.28 17.60 -8.38
CA ASN A 104 11.05 19.00 -8.03
C ASN A 104 12.09 19.88 -8.72
N VAL A 105 11.65 21.01 -9.28
CA VAL A 105 12.55 21.97 -9.91
C VAL A 105 13.06 22.97 -8.87
N HIS A 106 14.37 23.22 -8.86
CA HIS A 106 14.99 24.21 -7.99
C HIS A 106 14.45 25.60 -8.31
N LYS A 107 14.07 26.38 -7.29
CA LYS A 107 13.58 27.75 -7.46
C LYS A 107 14.61 28.65 -8.16
N GLU A 108 15.87 28.42 -7.83
CA GLU A 108 17.01 29.11 -8.42
C GLU A 108 17.13 28.82 -9.92
N ALA A 109 16.90 27.57 -10.34
CA ALA A 109 16.91 27.19 -11.75
C ALA A 109 15.76 27.84 -12.52
N ILE A 110 14.57 27.94 -11.92
CA ILE A 110 13.42 28.61 -12.52
C ILE A 110 13.80 30.08 -12.85
N SER A 111 14.40 30.79 -11.90
CA SER A 111 14.81 32.18 -12.06
C SER A 111 16.01 32.30 -13.00
N ARG A 112 17.04 31.47 -12.85
CA ARG A 112 18.27 31.49 -13.61
C ARG A 112 18.06 31.28 -15.10
N TYR A 113 17.22 30.29 -15.44
CA TYR A 113 16.97 29.95 -16.85
C TYR A 113 15.68 30.55 -17.40
N GLY A 114 14.88 31.26 -16.58
CA GLY A 114 13.58 31.78 -17.00
C GLY A 114 12.66 30.68 -17.52
N LEU A 115 12.53 29.60 -16.77
CA LEU A 115 11.82 28.39 -17.20
C LEU A 115 10.34 28.66 -17.43
N SER A 116 9.83 28.22 -18.58
CA SER A 116 8.40 28.17 -18.88
C SER A 116 7.72 27.01 -18.13
N LEU A 117 6.39 27.06 -18.05
CA LEU A 117 5.61 25.96 -17.44
C LEU A 117 5.81 24.63 -18.18
N THR A 118 5.99 24.66 -19.49
CA THR A 118 6.27 23.46 -20.30
C THR A 118 7.62 22.86 -19.94
N GLU A 119 8.67 23.69 -19.85
CA GLU A 119 10.02 23.26 -19.46
C GLU A 119 10.06 22.72 -18.03
N ILE A 120 9.35 23.36 -17.10
CA ILE A 120 9.16 22.86 -15.74
C ILE A 120 8.48 21.46 -15.78
N GLY A 121 7.47 21.27 -16.62
CA GLY A 121 6.82 19.98 -16.82
C GLY A 121 7.78 18.91 -17.35
N THR A 122 8.65 19.25 -18.29
CA THR A 122 9.70 18.37 -18.84
C THR A 122 10.69 17.97 -17.75
N LEU A 123 11.24 18.93 -17.01
CA LEU A 123 12.15 18.67 -15.90
C LEU A 123 11.51 17.80 -14.80
N LYS A 124 10.22 17.97 -14.51
CA LYS A 124 9.48 17.16 -13.54
C LYS A 124 9.33 15.70 -13.96
N ARG A 125 9.44 15.39 -15.26
CA ARG A 125 9.46 14.02 -15.77
C ARG A 125 10.86 13.38 -15.76
N GLY A 126 11.89 14.15 -15.35
CA GLY A 126 13.27 13.68 -15.35
C GLY A 126 13.98 13.87 -16.69
N GLU A 127 13.41 14.64 -17.61
CA GLU A 127 13.94 14.90 -18.95
C GLU A 127 14.74 16.21 -18.98
N ASP A 128 15.79 16.28 -19.80
CA ASP A 128 16.53 17.50 -20.07
C ASP A 128 15.73 18.44 -20.97
N VAL A 129 16.03 19.72 -20.92
CA VAL A 129 15.43 20.72 -21.80
C VAL A 129 16.45 21.21 -22.82
N LEU A 130 16.12 21.11 -24.12
CA LEU A 130 16.87 21.67 -25.20
C LEU A 130 15.99 22.74 -25.92
N ARG A 131 16.41 24.02 -25.90
CA ARG A 131 15.72 25.13 -26.56
C ARG A 131 16.08 25.24 -28.01
N PRO A 132 15.24 25.88 -28.85
CA PRO A 132 15.56 26.12 -30.27
C PRO A 132 16.79 26.98 -30.50
N ASP A 133 17.16 27.82 -29.53
CA ASP A 133 18.36 28.66 -29.58
C ASP A 133 19.66 27.94 -29.23
N GLY A 134 19.56 26.61 -28.95
CA GLY A 134 20.69 25.75 -28.56
C GLY A 134 20.98 25.74 -27.07
N THR A 135 20.21 26.43 -26.23
CA THR A 135 20.38 26.41 -24.77
C THR A 135 20.01 25.01 -24.25
N PHE A 136 20.94 24.34 -23.57
CA PHE A 136 20.75 23.05 -22.94
C PHE A 136 20.66 23.19 -21.43
N ILE A 137 19.60 22.62 -20.82
CA ILE A 137 19.35 22.68 -19.38
C ILE A 137 19.24 21.24 -18.89
N PRO A 138 20.29 20.69 -18.26
CA PRO A 138 20.27 19.31 -17.77
C PRO A 138 19.35 19.18 -16.57
N ASN A 139 18.56 18.11 -16.54
CA ASN A 139 17.65 17.82 -15.43
C ASN A 139 18.40 17.74 -14.10
N GLY A 140 19.55 17.05 -14.07
CA GLY A 140 20.35 16.89 -12.85
C GLY A 140 20.87 18.18 -12.21
N GLU A 141 20.91 19.32 -12.96
CA GLU A 141 21.25 20.63 -12.41
C GLU A 141 20.02 21.45 -12.01
N ALA A 142 18.91 21.23 -12.73
CA ALA A 142 17.70 22.04 -12.59
C ALA A 142 16.67 21.44 -11.65
N ALA A 143 16.73 20.13 -11.40
CA ALA A 143 15.72 19.41 -10.64
C ALA A 143 16.34 18.35 -9.71
N TYR A 144 15.55 17.88 -8.75
CA TYR A 144 15.96 16.87 -7.77
C TYR A 144 14.81 15.97 -7.41
N ILE A 145 15.11 14.76 -6.96
CA ILE A 145 14.13 13.83 -6.39
C ILE A 145 13.87 14.23 -4.94
N PRO A 146 12.62 14.61 -4.56
CA PRO A 146 12.30 15.17 -3.25
C PRO A 146 12.47 14.18 -2.09
N TYR A 147 12.27 12.88 -2.35
CA TYR A 147 12.48 11.79 -1.39
C TYR A 147 12.71 10.46 -2.13
N GLN A 148 13.37 9.53 -1.47
CA GLN A 148 13.48 8.15 -1.95
C GLN A 148 12.21 7.38 -1.58
N PRO A 149 11.62 6.62 -2.52
CA PRO A 149 10.50 5.74 -2.23
C PRO A 149 10.85 4.72 -1.14
N ARG A 150 9.91 4.44 -0.28
CA ARG A 150 10.05 3.45 0.80
C ARG A 150 9.02 2.35 0.63
N SER A 151 9.32 1.21 1.22
CA SER A 151 8.48 0.04 1.22
C SER A 151 8.31 -0.53 2.62
N TYR A 152 7.12 -1.04 2.89
CA TYR A 152 6.75 -1.67 4.14
C TYR A 152 6.11 -3.02 3.87
N ALA A 153 6.58 -4.07 4.53
CA ALA A 153 5.93 -5.38 4.53
C ALA A 153 5.30 -5.68 5.89
N TYR A 154 4.08 -6.18 5.84
CA TYR A 154 3.34 -6.70 6.98
C TYR A 154 3.15 -8.20 6.82
N CYS A 155 3.81 -8.98 7.68
CA CYS A 155 3.71 -10.42 7.77
C CYS A 155 2.98 -10.77 9.06
N SER A 156 1.75 -11.26 8.92
CA SER A 156 0.91 -11.74 10.03
C SER A 156 1.30 -13.17 10.42
N ASP A 157 0.41 -13.88 11.07
CA ASP A 157 0.59 -15.26 11.52
C ASP A 157 1.06 -16.16 10.39
N THR A 158 2.17 -16.83 10.58
CA THR A 158 2.76 -17.72 9.57
C THR A 158 3.74 -18.72 10.17
N ALA A 159 3.70 -19.96 9.69
CA ALA A 159 4.85 -20.85 9.82
C ALA A 159 5.96 -20.40 8.84
N PRO A 160 7.23 -20.65 9.13
CA PRO A 160 8.33 -20.36 8.21
C PRO A 160 8.15 -21.08 6.86
N PHE A 161 8.45 -20.39 5.78
CA PHE A 161 8.53 -20.95 4.43
C PHE A 161 9.53 -20.14 3.58
N PRO A 162 10.30 -20.82 2.69
CA PRO A 162 11.43 -20.20 2.02
C PRO A 162 11.07 -19.00 1.13
N GLU A 163 9.93 -19.07 0.46
CA GLU A 163 9.50 -18.08 -0.52
C GLU A 163 9.27 -16.71 0.11
N LEU A 164 8.86 -16.66 1.39
CA LEU A 164 8.60 -15.41 2.07
C LEU A 164 9.81 -14.48 2.06
N ALA A 165 11.00 -15.01 2.33
CA ALA A 165 12.23 -14.23 2.37
C ALA A 165 12.53 -13.56 1.01
N GLU A 166 12.24 -14.26 -0.10
CA GLU A 166 12.42 -13.69 -1.44
C GLU A 166 11.35 -12.65 -1.77
N TRP A 167 10.10 -12.85 -1.33
CA TRP A 167 9.00 -11.93 -1.61
C TRP A 167 9.15 -10.58 -0.90
N ILE A 168 9.66 -10.59 0.35
CA ILE A 168 9.85 -9.37 1.14
C ILE A 168 11.29 -8.80 1.04
N LYS A 169 12.12 -9.39 0.21
CA LYS A 169 13.52 -8.97 0.04
C LYS A 169 13.62 -7.49 -0.35
N GLY A 170 14.43 -6.76 0.38
CA GLY A 170 14.73 -5.36 0.10
C GLY A 170 13.65 -4.38 0.51
N VAL A 171 12.64 -4.77 1.29
CA VAL A 171 11.73 -3.80 1.91
C VAL A 171 12.48 -2.97 2.96
N ASP A 172 12.10 -1.71 3.10
CA ASP A 172 12.75 -0.77 4.03
C ASP A 172 12.33 -1.01 5.48
N LEU A 173 11.10 -1.47 5.69
CA LEU A 173 10.55 -1.79 7.00
C LEU A 173 9.75 -3.09 6.92
N LEU A 174 10.00 -3.98 7.87
CA LEU A 174 9.29 -5.25 8.02
C LEU A 174 8.59 -5.30 9.38
N TYR A 175 7.29 -5.56 9.39
CA TYR A 175 6.60 -6.15 10.52
C TYR A 175 6.47 -7.65 10.28
N HIS A 176 6.92 -8.47 11.24
CA HIS A 176 6.76 -9.91 11.21
C HIS A 176 6.33 -10.40 12.58
N GLU A 177 5.37 -11.30 12.64
CA GLU A 177 4.98 -11.92 13.89
C GLU A 177 6.17 -12.66 14.53
N ALA A 178 6.17 -12.80 15.85
CA ALA A 178 7.20 -13.52 16.60
C ALA A 178 6.58 -14.19 17.84
N THR A 179 5.54 -14.99 17.60
CA THR A 179 4.72 -15.61 18.66
C THR A 179 5.51 -16.69 19.43
N PHE A 180 6.40 -17.41 18.75
CA PHE A 180 7.16 -18.49 19.34
C PHE A 180 8.67 -18.22 19.29
N PRO A 181 9.41 -18.40 20.40
CA PRO A 181 10.86 -18.36 20.38
C PRO A 181 11.44 -19.61 19.68
N ALA A 182 12.70 -19.48 19.20
CA ALA A 182 13.34 -20.53 18.40
C ALA A 182 13.38 -21.90 19.10
N GLU A 183 13.48 -21.94 20.42
CA GLU A 183 13.54 -23.16 21.22
C GLU A 183 12.23 -23.98 21.15
N MET A 184 11.12 -23.37 20.79
CA MET A 184 9.82 -24.06 20.64
C MET A 184 9.63 -24.77 19.30
N PHE A 185 10.53 -24.54 18.31
CA PHE A 185 10.47 -25.25 17.03
C PHE A 185 11.01 -26.70 17.08
N GLU A 186 11.66 -27.10 18.18
CA GLU A 186 12.22 -28.44 18.37
C GLU A 186 11.26 -29.41 19.11
N MET A 187 10.06 -28.96 19.46
CA MET A 187 9.01 -29.75 20.12
C MET A 187 7.89 -30.15 19.15
#